data_15af1c45c4967286acb45ed31ecb7bc0
#
_entry.id   15af1c45c4967286acb45ed31ecb7bc0
#
_cell.length_a   1.000
_cell.length_b   1.000
_cell.length_c   1.000
_cell.angle_alpha   90.00
_cell.angle_beta   90.00
_cell.angle_gamma   90.00
#
_symmetry.space_group_name_H-M   'P 1'
#
loop_
_entity.id
_entity.type
_entity.pdbx_description
1 polymer ?
#
loop_
_entity_poly.entity_id
_entity_poly.type
_entity_poly.pdbx_seq_one_letter_code
_entity_poly.pdbx_strand_id
1 'polypeptide(L)'
;IEIAPLAYMRGRTLNHSFIILDEAQNTTPEQMKMFLTRIGFGSKAVITGDVTQIDLQRHQRSGLVDACQVLKGVRGIAFNRFTSVDVVRHPLVARIVDAYEEASQHHDQQEAEIVSLKQATAISKSKRK
;
A
#
# COMPACT_ATOMS: atom_id res chain seq x y z
N ILE A 1 -0.48 26.70 6.35
CA ILE A 1 -0.31 25.25 6.15
C ILE A 1 -0.49 24.59 7.51
N GLU A 2 -1.32 23.57 7.57
CA GLU A 2 -1.51 22.70 8.73
C GLU A 2 -1.03 21.30 8.37
N ILE A 3 -0.27 20.68 9.27
CA ILE A 3 0.13 19.27 9.18
C ILE A 3 -0.50 18.55 10.35
N ALA A 4 -1.30 17.53 10.07
CA ALA A 4 -2.03 16.80 11.10
C ALA A 4 -2.11 15.31 10.80
N PRO A 5 -1.99 14.43 11.81
CA PRO A 5 -2.25 13.02 11.65
C PRO A 5 -3.71 12.76 11.23
N LEU A 6 -3.92 11.70 10.45
CA LEU A 6 -5.24 11.33 9.94
C LEU A 6 -6.29 11.15 11.06
N ALA A 7 -5.87 10.68 12.22
CA ALA A 7 -6.74 10.51 13.39
C ALA A 7 -7.43 11.81 13.85
N TYR A 8 -6.79 12.97 13.64
CA TYR A 8 -7.36 14.27 14.01
C TYR A 8 -8.36 14.83 12.99
N MET A 9 -8.59 14.15 11.90
CA MET A 9 -9.58 14.56 10.89
C MET A 9 -11.02 14.17 11.26
N ARG A 10 -11.21 13.29 12.23
CA ARG A 10 -12.54 12.86 12.67
C ARG A 10 -13.33 14.05 13.23
N GLY A 11 -14.58 14.22 12.77
CA GLY A 11 -15.46 15.33 13.20
C GLY A 11 -15.17 16.67 12.54
N ARG A 12 -14.15 16.78 11.68
CA ARG A 12 -13.84 18.00 10.92
C ARG A 12 -14.51 17.98 9.56
N THR A 13 -14.80 19.17 9.03
CA THR A 13 -15.13 19.37 7.61
C THR A 13 -14.12 20.35 7.03
N LEU A 14 -13.48 19.96 5.93
CA LEU A 14 -12.41 20.72 5.31
C LEU A 14 -12.99 21.50 4.11
N ASN A 15 -13.41 22.73 4.36
CA ASN A 15 -13.94 23.62 3.34
C ASN A 15 -12.85 24.52 2.77
N HIS A 16 -12.95 24.89 1.49
CA HIS A 16 -12.08 25.86 0.82
C HIS A 16 -10.59 25.56 1.02
N SER A 17 -10.25 24.28 0.96
CA SER A 17 -8.91 23.77 1.30
C SER A 17 -8.30 22.99 0.17
N PHE A 18 -6.99 23.07 0.02
CA PHE A 18 -6.21 22.11 -0.75
C PHE A 18 -5.63 21.07 0.22
N ILE A 19 -6.00 19.82 0.04
CA ILE A 19 -5.77 18.75 1.00
C ILE A 19 -4.88 17.70 0.35
N ILE A 20 -3.82 17.29 1.04
CA ILE A 20 -2.95 16.19 0.60
C ILE A 20 -3.02 15.10 1.68
N LEU A 21 -3.40 13.90 1.28
CA LEU A 21 -3.24 12.69 2.09
C LEU A 21 -2.08 11.88 1.49
N ASP A 22 -0.99 11.81 2.22
CA ASP A 22 0.20 11.07 1.82
C ASP A 22 0.25 9.67 2.47
N GLU A 23 1.01 8.74 1.89
CA GLU A 23 1.15 7.35 2.36
C GLU A 23 -0.20 6.62 2.57
N ALA A 24 -1.16 6.92 1.71
CA ALA A 24 -2.54 6.47 1.85
C ALA A 24 -2.71 4.94 1.72
N GLN A 25 -1.72 4.22 1.19
CA GLN A 25 -1.72 2.75 1.14
C GLN A 25 -1.74 2.13 2.55
N ASN A 26 -1.27 2.86 3.57
CA ASN A 26 -1.23 2.42 4.95
C ASN A 26 -2.50 2.79 5.75
N THR A 27 -3.52 3.33 5.11
CA THR A 27 -4.84 3.51 5.72
C THR A 27 -5.67 2.24 5.62
N THR A 28 -6.59 2.03 6.55
CA THR A 28 -7.64 1.03 6.39
C THR A 28 -8.79 1.60 5.53
N PRO A 29 -9.69 0.75 4.98
CA PRO A 29 -10.87 1.23 4.24
C PRO A 29 -11.75 2.19 5.05
N GLU A 30 -11.90 1.95 6.35
CA GLU A 30 -12.67 2.81 7.26
C GLU A 30 -11.99 4.17 7.44
N GLN A 31 -10.68 4.20 7.58
CA GLN A 31 -9.90 5.44 7.70
C GLN A 31 -9.96 6.25 6.39
N MET A 32 -9.80 5.58 5.24
CA MET A 32 -9.93 6.22 3.93
C MET A 32 -11.33 6.81 3.73
N LYS A 33 -12.38 6.04 4.00
CA LYS A 33 -13.77 6.52 3.93
C LYS A 33 -13.99 7.70 4.86
N MET A 34 -13.51 7.60 6.11
CA MET A 34 -13.60 8.69 7.09
C MET A 34 -12.96 9.97 6.56
N PHE A 35 -11.77 9.89 5.98
CA PHE A 35 -11.06 11.03 5.42
C PHE A 35 -11.79 11.63 4.20
N LEU A 36 -12.15 10.81 3.23
CA LEU A 36 -12.79 11.26 1.99
C LEU A 36 -14.13 11.99 2.28
N THR A 37 -14.84 11.58 3.31
CA THR A 37 -16.10 12.22 3.74
C THR A 37 -15.89 13.51 4.52
N ARG A 38 -14.66 13.96 4.76
CA ARG A 38 -14.33 15.27 5.36
C ARG A 38 -14.13 16.36 4.33
N ILE A 39 -13.98 16.01 3.06
CA ILE A 39 -13.79 16.97 1.97
C ILE A 39 -15.07 17.79 1.82
N GLY A 40 -14.96 19.07 2.07
CA GLY A 40 -16.08 20.00 2.04
C GLY A 40 -16.13 20.85 0.77
N PHE A 41 -17.02 21.82 0.77
CA PHE A 41 -17.23 22.71 -0.37
C PHE A 41 -15.99 23.51 -0.72
N GLY A 42 -15.75 23.68 -2.02
CA GLY A 42 -14.62 24.46 -2.55
C GLY A 42 -13.24 23.86 -2.27
N SER A 43 -13.18 22.60 -1.85
CA SER A 43 -11.93 21.91 -1.58
C SER A 43 -11.50 21.02 -2.72
N LYS A 44 -10.19 20.84 -2.83
CA LYS A 44 -9.54 19.84 -3.69
C LYS A 44 -8.68 18.91 -2.83
N ALA A 45 -8.81 17.62 -3.04
CA ALA A 45 -7.98 16.63 -2.37
C ALA A 45 -7.10 15.89 -3.36
N VAL A 46 -5.86 15.66 -2.97
CA VAL A 46 -4.90 14.79 -3.65
C VAL A 46 -4.53 13.68 -2.68
N ILE A 47 -4.73 12.46 -3.08
CA ILE A 47 -4.39 11.27 -2.30
C ILE A 47 -3.22 10.58 -3.00
N THR A 48 -2.12 10.40 -2.29
CA THR A 48 -0.91 9.75 -2.81
C THR A 48 -0.60 8.48 -2.02
N GLY A 49 0.04 7.54 -2.68
CA GLY A 49 0.47 6.31 -2.03
C GLY A 49 1.06 5.31 -3.02
N ASP A 50 1.82 4.38 -2.49
CA ASP A 50 2.45 3.31 -3.24
C ASP A 50 1.91 1.95 -2.76
N VAL A 51 1.13 1.29 -3.61
CA VAL A 51 0.50 0.01 -3.28
C VAL A 51 1.49 -1.14 -3.13
N THR A 52 2.76 -0.95 -3.51
CA THR A 52 3.84 -1.93 -3.29
C THR A 52 4.45 -1.80 -1.90
N GLN A 53 4.21 -0.69 -1.19
CA GLN A 53 4.78 -0.36 0.11
C GLN A 53 3.72 -0.40 1.23
N ILE A 54 2.82 -1.38 1.20
CA ILE A 54 1.78 -1.55 2.21
C ILE A 54 2.41 -2.16 3.47
N ASP A 55 2.37 -1.42 4.58
CA ASP A 55 2.85 -1.83 5.90
C ASP A 55 1.68 -1.95 6.89
N LEU A 56 0.69 -2.73 6.52
CA LEU A 56 -0.46 -3.08 7.36
C LEU A 56 -0.33 -4.50 7.90
N GLN A 57 -1.04 -4.80 8.98
CA GLN A 57 -1.11 -6.18 9.49
C GLN A 57 -1.70 -7.09 8.41
N ARG A 58 -1.25 -8.35 8.37
CA ARG A 58 -1.58 -9.33 7.30
C ARG A 58 -3.07 -9.48 6.99
N HIS A 59 -3.95 -9.22 7.95
CA HIS A 59 -5.41 -9.33 7.78
C HIS A 59 -6.09 -8.00 7.42
N GLN A 60 -5.34 -6.90 7.37
CA GLN A 60 -5.89 -5.59 7.05
C GLN A 60 -5.75 -5.30 5.55
N ARG A 61 -6.84 -4.77 4.98
CA ARG A 61 -6.85 -4.32 3.59
C ARG A 61 -6.38 -2.86 3.52
N SER A 62 -5.67 -2.52 2.46
CA SER A 62 -5.31 -1.14 2.20
C SER A 62 -6.52 -0.31 1.76
N GLY A 63 -6.75 0.80 2.45
CA GLY A 63 -7.80 1.75 2.12
C GLY A 63 -7.62 2.41 0.76
N LEU A 64 -6.37 2.62 0.33
CA LEU A 64 -6.08 3.15 -1.01
C LEU A 64 -6.49 2.16 -2.10
N VAL A 65 -6.13 0.88 -1.95
CA VAL A 65 -6.49 -0.18 -2.90
C VAL A 65 -8.01 -0.33 -2.97
N ASP A 66 -8.67 -0.35 -1.83
CA ASP A 66 -10.13 -0.42 -1.73
C ASP A 66 -10.80 0.79 -2.40
N ALA A 67 -10.33 2.00 -2.13
CA ALA A 67 -10.86 3.23 -2.73
C ALA A 67 -10.69 3.25 -4.25
N CYS A 68 -9.58 2.77 -4.79
CA CYS A 68 -9.37 2.64 -6.23
C CYS A 68 -10.39 1.72 -6.91
N GLN A 69 -10.93 0.74 -6.20
CA GLN A 69 -11.97 -0.16 -6.72
C GLN A 69 -13.36 0.45 -6.55
N VAL A 70 -13.67 0.91 -5.34
CA VAL A 70 -15.01 1.38 -4.96
C VAL A 70 -15.38 2.68 -5.67
N LEU A 71 -14.41 3.58 -5.85
CA LEU A 71 -14.64 4.92 -6.42
C LEU A 71 -14.43 4.99 -7.93
N LYS A 72 -14.15 3.86 -8.56
CA LYS A 72 -14.00 3.79 -10.02
C LYS A 72 -15.30 4.24 -10.70
N GLY A 73 -15.19 5.25 -11.56
CA GLY A 73 -16.34 5.79 -12.29
C GLY A 73 -17.14 6.85 -11.52
N VAL A 74 -16.79 7.17 -10.30
CA VAL A 74 -17.42 8.29 -9.58
C VAL A 74 -17.01 9.61 -10.22
N ARG A 75 -18.00 10.39 -10.67
CA ARG A 75 -17.76 11.68 -11.30
C ARG A 75 -17.09 12.66 -10.33
N GLY A 76 -16.05 13.33 -10.79
CA GLY A 76 -15.27 14.29 -10.00
C GLY A 76 -14.03 13.67 -9.34
N ILE A 77 -13.79 12.37 -9.55
CA ILE A 77 -12.58 11.67 -9.10
C ILE A 77 -11.77 11.24 -10.31
N ALA A 78 -10.48 11.54 -10.30
CA ALA A 78 -9.50 11.09 -11.30
C ALA A 78 -8.46 10.20 -10.65
N PHE A 79 -8.03 9.17 -11.37
CA PHE A 79 -6.98 8.25 -10.96
C PHE A 79 -5.81 8.37 -11.93
N ASN A 80 -4.64 8.72 -11.40
CA ASN A 80 -3.39 8.75 -12.14
C ASN A 80 -2.47 7.66 -11.57
N ARG A 81 -1.94 6.81 -12.43
CA ARG A 81 -0.96 5.78 -12.05
C ARG A 81 0.38 6.13 -12.64
N PHE A 82 1.39 6.13 -11.79
CA PHE A 82 2.78 6.19 -12.19
C PHE A 82 3.32 4.77 -12.39
N THR A 83 4.22 4.65 -13.34
CA THR A 83 4.93 3.40 -13.64
C THR A 83 6.41 3.57 -13.35
N SER A 84 7.18 2.50 -13.46
CA SER A 84 8.64 2.55 -13.28
C SER A 84 9.34 3.57 -14.18
N VAL A 85 8.76 3.88 -15.33
CA VAL A 85 9.29 4.90 -16.28
C VAL A 85 9.17 6.31 -15.71
N ASP A 86 8.18 6.56 -14.86
CA ASP A 86 7.93 7.87 -14.24
C ASP A 86 8.79 8.11 -13.00
N VAL A 87 9.47 7.06 -12.51
CA VAL A 87 10.27 7.12 -11.29
C VAL A 87 11.67 7.62 -11.60
N VAL A 88 11.96 8.86 -11.18
CA VAL A 88 13.31 9.42 -11.25
C VAL A 88 14.02 9.15 -9.92
N ARG A 89 15.00 8.26 -9.93
CA ARG A 89 15.82 7.92 -8.75
C ARG A 89 17.29 8.20 -9.03
N HIS A 90 18.01 8.57 -7.97
CA HIS A 90 19.47 8.62 -8.07
C HIS A 90 20.00 7.22 -8.43
N PRO A 91 20.99 7.09 -9.35
CA PRO A 91 21.47 5.77 -9.83
C PRO A 91 21.93 4.83 -8.70
N LEU A 92 22.45 5.37 -7.60
CA LEU A 92 22.82 4.59 -6.42
C LEU A 92 21.59 3.99 -5.74
N VAL A 93 20.49 4.76 -5.63
CA VAL A 93 19.25 4.30 -5.00
C VAL A 93 18.62 3.17 -5.82
N ALA A 94 18.62 3.27 -7.14
CA ALA A 94 18.16 2.18 -8.01
C ALA A 94 18.92 0.89 -7.72
N ARG A 95 20.27 0.94 -7.70
CA ARG A 95 21.12 -0.23 -7.40
C ARG A 95 20.91 -0.80 -5.99
N ILE A 96 20.62 0.06 -5.02
CA ILE A 96 20.28 -0.40 -3.66
C ILE A 96 18.97 -1.17 -3.66
N VAL A 97 17.94 -0.65 -4.32
CA VAL A 97 16.63 -1.34 -4.42
C VAL A 97 16.78 -2.69 -5.11
N ASP A 98 17.46 -2.73 -6.26
CA ASP A 98 17.72 -3.96 -6.99
C ASP A 98 18.42 -5.02 -6.12
N ALA A 99 19.42 -4.61 -5.34
CA ALA A 99 20.13 -5.51 -4.44
C ALA A 99 19.24 -6.07 -3.32
N TYR A 100 18.32 -5.28 -2.77
CA TYR A 100 17.37 -5.74 -1.76
C TYR A 100 16.32 -6.67 -2.37
N GLU A 101 15.85 -6.40 -3.57
CA GLU A 101 14.90 -7.27 -4.28
C GLU A 101 15.52 -8.63 -4.60
N GLU A 102 16.76 -8.67 -5.08
CA GLU A 102 17.50 -9.91 -5.31
C GLU A 102 17.68 -10.71 -4.00
N ALA A 103 18.07 -10.06 -2.91
CA ALA A 103 18.22 -10.71 -1.61
C ALA A 103 16.91 -11.31 -1.11
N SER A 104 15.79 -10.62 -1.28
CA SER A 104 14.48 -11.09 -0.88
C SER A 104 14.04 -12.32 -1.68
N GLN A 105 14.27 -12.33 -3.00
CA GLN A 105 13.96 -13.47 -3.86
C GLN A 105 14.77 -14.71 -3.47
N HIS A 106 16.03 -14.54 -3.12
CA HIS A 106 16.87 -15.64 -2.63
C HIS A 106 16.39 -16.22 -1.31
N HIS A 107 15.90 -15.37 -0.41
CA HIS A 107 15.35 -15.79 0.89
C HIS A 107 14.08 -16.61 0.71
N ASP A 108 13.16 -16.15 -0.12
CA ASP A 108 11.91 -16.85 -0.44
C ASP A 108 12.15 -18.21 -1.11
N GLN A 109 13.14 -18.30 -2.01
CA GLN A 109 13.52 -19.54 -2.64
C GLN A 109 14.11 -20.55 -1.62
N GLN A 110 14.97 -20.10 -0.72
CA GLN A 110 15.53 -20.94 0.33
C GLN A 110 14.46 -21.46 1.29
N GLU A 111 13.51 -20.60 1.71
CA GLU A 111 12.40 -21.02 2.55
C GLU A 111 11.51 -22.07 1.85
N ALA A 112 11.20 -21.86 0.57
CA ALA A 112 10.42 -22.81 -0.22
C ALA A 112 11.13 -24.16 -0.35
N GLU A 113 12.44 -24.16 -0.56
CA GLU A 113 13.25 -25.39 -0.65
C GLU A 113 13.30 -26.14 0.69
N ILE A 114 13.49 -25.43 1.80
CA ILE A 114 13.45 -26.01 3.15
C ILE A 114 12.09 -26.64 3.46
N VAL A 115 10.99 -25.98 3.08
CA VAL A 115 9.62 -26.50 3.27
C VAL A 115 9.42 -27.78 2.44
N SER A 116 9.87 -27.79 1.18
CA SER A 116 9.75 -28.95 0.30
C SER A 116 10.55 -30.14 0.82
N LEU A 117 11.76 -29.92 1.32
CA LEU A 117 12.61 -30.98 1.91
C LEU A 117 12.00 -31.56 3.19
N LYS A 118 11.41 -30.73 4.04
CA LYS A 118 10.71 -31.18 5.24
C LYS A 118 9.48 -32.05 4.91
N GLN A 119 8.72 -31.66 3.88
CA GLN A 119 7.57 -32.44 3.41
C GLN A 119 7.99 -33.79 2.83
N ALA A 120 9.02 -33.83 1.99
CA ALA A 120 9.56 -35.06 1.42
C ALA A 120 10.06 -36.03 2.50
N THR A 121 10.70 -35.50 3.54
CA THR A 121 11.20 -36.33 4.67
C THR A 121 10.05 -36.87 5.52
N ALA A 122 8.96 -36.13 5.69
CA ALA A 122 7.78 -36.57 6.41
C ALA A 122 7.05 -37.72 5.70
N ILE A 123 6.93 -37.65 4.37
CA ILE A 123 6.31 -38.68 3.54
C ILE A 123 7.14 -39.96 3.55
N SER A 124 8.48 -39.86 3.51
CA SER A 124 9.37 -41.01 3.59
C SER A 124 9.26 -41.77 4.92
N LYS A 125 9.08 -41.07 6.02
CA LYS A 125 8.88 -41.68 7.35
C LYS A 125 7.51 -42.36 7.50
N SER A 126 6.49 -41.87 6.83
CA SER A 126 5.13 -42.45 6.87
C SER A 126 5.01 -43.75 6.09
N LYS A 127 5.85 -43.99 5.06
CA LYS A 127 5.83 -45.22 4.24
C LYS A 127 6.63 -46.36 4.84
N ARG A 128 7.32 -46.18 5.97
CA ARG A 128 8.12 -47.22 6.65
C ARG A 128 7.43 -47.83 7.88
N LYS A 129 6.17 -47.52 8.11
CA LYS A 129 5.30 -48.21 9.07
C LYS A 129 4.25 -49.02 8.33
#